data_feb62fa04a81ebab0c1a66fb1e1ccb9d
#
_entry.id   feb62fa04a81ebab0c1a66fb1e1ccb9d
#
_cell.length_a   1.000
_cell.length_b   1.000
_cell.length_c   1.000
_cell.angle_alpha   90.00
_cell.angle_beta   90.00
_cell.angle_gamma   90.00
#
_symmetry.space_group_name_H-M   'P 1'
#
loop_
_entity.id
_entity.type
_entity.pdbx_description
1 polymer ?
#
loop_
_entity_poly.entity_id
_entity_poly.type
_entity_poly.pdbx_seq_one_letter_code
_entity_poly.pdbx_strand_id
1 'polypeptide(L)'
;RRISSHQRVTPAFIYAALLWPSVEKLAAQLSDKGNSASYALSKASSEVISQQVHITAIPKRFTIPMREIWDLQLQLPRRGGQRAKRLSENTRFRAGYDFILLREQAGENLDGLGQWWTTYQEVNPEEQQQMADDAGKAVKKRRRSRGPRKKKVSED
;
A
#
# COMPACT_ATOMS: atom_id res chain seq x y z
N ARG A 1 3.99 -13.81 13.09
CA ARG A 1 5.12 -13.30 13.90
C ARG A 1 6.44 -13.56 13.19
N ARG A 2 7.16 -12.51 12.80
CA ARG A 2 8.46 -12.66 12.12
C ARG A 2 9.50 -13.41 12.97
N ILE A 3 9.48 -13.21 14.27
CA ILE A 3 10.42 -13.84 15.22
C ILE A 3 10.19 -15.35 15.31
N SER A 4 8.94 -15.80 15.28
CA SER A 4 8.60 -17.23 15.38
C SER A 4 8.81 -18.02 14.08
N SER A 5 8.98 -17.33 12.94
CA SER A 5 9.21 -17.94 11.63
C SER A 5 10.66 -17.86 11.16
N HIS A 6 11.61 -17.56 12.03
CA HIS A 6 13.05 -17.36 11.74
C HIS A 6 13.33 -16.28 10.68
N GLN A 7 12.38 -15.41 10.37
CA GLN A 7 12.56 -14.31 9.45
C GLN A 7 13.15 -13.10 10.17
N ARG A 8 14.33 -12.70 9.75
CA ARG A 8 14.98 -11.48 10.27
C ARG A 8 14.27 -10.23 9.75
N VAL A 9 14.02 -9.28 10.64
CA VAL A 9 13.59 -7.93 10.24
C VAL A 9 14.77 -7.24 9.55
N THR A 10 14.60 -6.87 8.28
CA THR A 10 15.65 -6.19 7.54
C THR A 10 15.81 -4.73 7.98
N PRO A 11 17.02 -4.14 7.92
CA PRO A 11 17.20 -2.72 8.19
C PRO A 11 16.32 -1.82 7.31
N ALA A 12 16.15 -2.16 6.04
CA ALA A 12 15.26 -1.42 5.14
C ALA A 12 13.82 -1.38 5.64
N PHE A 13 13.30 -2.47 6.19
CA PHE A 13 11.96 -2.50 6.78
C PHE A 13 11.83 -1.56 7.99
N ILE A 14 12.85 -1.54 8.85
CA ILE A 14 12.88 -0.66 10.02
C ILE A 14 12.87 0.81 9.59
N TYR A 15 13.73 1.19 8.65
CA TYR A 15 13.74 2.55 8.11
C TYR A 15 12.42 2.92 7.45
N ALA A 16 11.85 2.00 6.67
CA ALA A 16 10.54 2.22 6.05
C ALA A 16 9.45 2.47 7.10
N ALA A 17 9.44 1.71 8.19
CA ALA A 17 8.48 1.87 9.28
C ALA A 17 8.66 3.22 10.02
N LEU A 18 9.89 3.61 10.30
CA LEU A 18 10.20 4.86 10.99
C LEU A 18 9.84 6.10 10.16
N LEU A 19 10.04 6.05 8.84
CA LEU A 19 9.82 7.18 7.95
C LEU A 19 8.42 7.22 7.33
N TRP A 20 7.65 6.16 7.46
CA TRP A 20 6.31 6.06 6.87
C TRP A 20 5.38 7.22 7.28
N PRO A 21 5.27 7.64 8.54
CA PRO A 21 4.41 8.76 8.89
C PRO A 21 4.73 10.04 8.13
N SER A 22 6.00 10.33 7.92
CA SER A 22 6.45 11.51 7.16
C SER A 22 6.12 11.38 5.67
N VAL A 23 6.31 10.19 5.08
CA VAL A 23 5.97 9.90 3.68
C VAL A 23 4.47 10.01 3.47
N GLU A 24 3.68 9.41 4.33
CA GLU A 24 2.21 9.42 4.25
C GLU A 24 1.65 10.84 4.34
N LYS A 25 2.14 11.64 5.28
CA LYS A 25 1.75 13.03 5.44
C LYS A 25 2.05 13.86 4.20
N LEU A 26 3.26 13.75 3.66
CA LEU A 26 3.66 14.50 2.48
C LEU A 26 2.91 14.04 1.22
N ALA A 27 2.69 12.73 1.07
CA ALA A 27 1.89 12.18 -0.03
C ALA A 27 0.44 12.68 0.02
N ALA A 28 -0.16 12.75 1.20
CA ALA A 28 -1.50 13.32 1.38
C ALA A 28 -1.55 14.81 0.98
N GLN A 29 -0.56 15.60 1.38
CA GLN A 29 -0.47 17.01 0.99
C GLN A 29 -0.35 17.19 -0.54
N LEU A 30 0.44 16.35 -1.20
CA LEU A 30 0.61 16.38 -2.65
C LEU A 30 -0.67 15.92 -3.38
N SER A 31 -1.39 14.95 -2.84
CA SER A 31 -2.69 14.52 -3.38
C SER A 31 -3.74 15.63 -3.27
N ASP A 32 -3.76 16.37 -2.18
CA ASP A 32 -4.67 17.50 -1.96
C ASP A 32 -4.43 18.65 -2.97
N LYS A 33 -3.21 18.74 -3.49
CA LYS A 33 -2.85 19.69 -4.58
C LYS A 33 -3.24 19.18 -5.98
N GLY A 34 -3.92 18.06 -6.10
CA GLY A 34 -4.42 17.51 -7.35
C GLY A 34 -3.51 16.48 -8.03
N ASN A 35 -2.41 16.07 -7.41
CA ASN A 35 -1.53 15.04 -7.95
C ASN A 35 -2.15 13.63 -7.81
N SER A 36 -1.82 12.73 -8.74
CA SER A 36 -2.21 11.32 -8.62
C SER A 36 -1.58 10.68 -7.37
N ALA A 37 -2.23 9.65 -6.83
CA ALA A 37 -1.72 8.93 -5.66
C ALA A 37 -0.34 8.34 -5.92
N SER A 38 -0.11 7.78 -7.10
CA SER A 38 1.18 7.21 -7.53
C SER A 38 2.30 8.26 -7.56
N TYR A 39 2.03 9.40 -8.18
CA TYR A 39 2.99 10.51 -8.25
C TYR A 39 3.26 11.09 -6.86
N ALA A 40 2.20 11.32 -6.07
CA ALA A 40 2.31 11.87 -4.73
C ALA A 40 3.18 10.98 -3.83
N LEU A 41 2.96 9.67 -3.86
CA LEU A 41 3.77 8.71 -3.09
C LEU A 41 5.22 8.69 -3.57
N SER A 42 5.45 8.63 -4.87
CA SER A 42 6.81 8.62 -5.44
C SER A 42 7.60 9.86 -5.07
N LYS A 43 6.97 11.03 -5.19
CA LYS A 43 7.60 12.31 -4.85
C LYS A 43 7.85 12.45 -3.36
N ALA A 44 6.88 12.08 -2.53
CA ALA A 44 7.02 12.09 -1.08
C ALA A 44 8.15 11.17 -0.62
N SER A 45 8.24 9.98 -1.18
CA SER A 45 9.32 9.01 -0.90
C SER A 45 10.69 9.58 -1.24
N SER A 46 10.85 10.19 -2.41
CA SER A 46 12.10 10.82 -2.85
C SER A 46 12.52 11.95 -1.91
N GLU A 47 11.59 12.78 -1.52
CA GLU A 47 11.84 13.95 -0.69
C GLU A 47 12.22 13.57 0.74
N VAL A 48 11.50 12.63 1.34
CA VAL A 48 11.79 12.12 2.70
C VAL A 48 13.14 11.41 2.73
N ILE A 49 13.45 10.56 1.76
CA ILE A 49 14.76 9.90 1.67
C ILE A 49 15.87 10.93 1.52
N SER A 50 15.71 11.90 0.64
CA SER A 50 16.71 12.95 0.41
C SER A 50 17.04 13.74 1.69
N GLN A 51 16.03 14.08 2.48
CA GLN A 51 16.20 14.76 3.75
C GLN A 51 16.89 13.87 4.79
N GLN A 52 16.49 12.60 4.88
CA GLN A 52 17.00 11.69 5.91
C GLN A 52 18.40 11.16 5.63
N VAL A 53 18.83 11.08 4.38
CA VAL A 53 20.22 10.73 4.04
C VAL A 53 21.22 11.64 4.71
N HIS A 54 20.93 12.93 4.84
CA HIS A 54 21.80 13.91 5.51
C HIS A 54 21.74 13.83 7.04
N ILE A 55 20.64 13.36 7.61
CA ILE A 55 20.42 13.32 9.06
C ILE A 55 20.82 11.97 9.66
N THR A 56 20.40 10.88 9.04
CA THR A 56 20.51 9.51 9.57
C THR A 56 21.52 8.64 8.81
N ALA A 57 22.16 9.16 7.76
CA ALA A 57 23.12 8.44 6.93
C ALA A 57 22.62 7.06 6.45
N ILE A 58 21.41 7.01 5.91
CA ILE A 58 20.80 5.77 5.40
C ILE A 58 21.61 5.27 4.21
N PRO A 59 22.18 4.04 4.26
CA PRO A 59 22.89 3.47 3.12
C PRO A 59 22.02 3.37 1.88
N LYS A 60 22.55 3.74 0.73
CA LYS A 60 21.83 3.69 -0.56
C LYS A 60 21.21 2.33 -0.85
N ARG A 61 21.87 1.23 -0.46
CA ARG A 61 21.36 -0.13 -0.66
C ARG A 61 20.00 -0.41 0.00
N PHE A 62 19.59 0.39 0.98
CA PHE A 62 18.30 0.25 1.64
C PHE A 62 17.20 1.10 1.01
N THR A 63 17.54 2.12 0.23
CA THR A 63 16.56 3.05 -0.31
C THR A 63 15.61 2.40 -1.33
N ILE A 64 16.10 1.51 -2.17
CA ILE A 64 15.28 0.78 -3.14
C ILE A 64 14.28 -0.15 -2.43
N PRO A 65 14.70 -1.05 -1.52
CA PRO A 65 13.76 -1.85 -0.76
C PRO A 65 12.72 -1.03 0.03
N MET A 66 13.12 0.08 0.62
CA MET A 66 12.19 0.98 1.33
C MET A 66 11.11 1.51 0.39
N ARG A 67 11.49 2.01 -0.78
CA ARG A 67 10.54 2.52 -1.78
C ARG A 67 9.60 1.43 -2.29
N GLU A 68 10.10 0.24 -2.52
CA GLU A 68 9.28 -0.90 -2.94
C GLU A 68 8.25 -1.30 -1.89
N ILE A 69 8.61 -1.27 -0.60
CA ILE A 69 7.68 -1.52 0.51
C ILE A 69 6.57 -0.45 0.52
N TRP A 70 6.93 0.82 0.39
CA TRP A 70 5.97 1.92 0.37
C TRP A 70 5.06 1.88 -0.87
N ASP A 71 5.61 1.58 -2.05
CA ASP A 71 4.81 1.42 -3.27
C ASP A 71 3.77 0.30 -3.13
N LEU A 72 4.12 -0.79 -2.46
CA LEU A 72 3.18 -1.87 -2.17
C LEU A 72 2.02 -1.44 -1.27
N GLN A 73 2.20 -0.43 -0.42
CA GLN A 73 1.10 0.10 0.39
C GLN A 73 -0.01 0.71 -0.48
N LEU A 74 0.34 1.24 -1.64
CA LEU A 74 -0.60 1.75 -2.62
C LEU A 74 -1.19 0.65 -3.51
N GLN A 75 -0.42 -0.40 -3.80
CA GLN A 75 -0.80 -1.47 -4.71
C GLN A 75 -1.61 -2.58 -4.03
N LEU A 76 -1.28 -2.95 -2.80
CA LEU A 76 -1.93 -4.06 -2.09
C LEU A 76 -3.45 -3.90 -1.89
N PRO A 77 -4.02 -2.69 -1.77
CA PRO A 77 -5.48 -2.51 -1.80
C PRO A 77 -6.13 -2.86 -3.13
N ARG A 78 -5.40 -2.87 -4.24
CA ARG A 78 -5.88 -3.16 -5.59
C ARG A 78 -5.75 -4.64 -5.90
N ARG A 79 -6.75 -5.44 -5.54
CA ARG A 79 -6.69 -6.90 -5.49
C ARG A 79 -7.48 -7.60 -6.59
N GLY A 80 -8.22 -6.85 -7.41
CA GLY A 80 -9.14 -7.40 -8.39
C GLY A 80 -8.45 -8.15 -9.54
N GLY A 81 -9.10 -9.19 -10.05
CA GLY A 81 -8.65 -9.95 -11.21
C GLY A 81 -7.32 -10.65 -11.00
N GLN A 82 -6.36 -10.42 -11.88
CA GLN A 82 -5.03 -11.04 -11.82
C GLN A 82 -4.02 -10.25 -10.94
N ARG A 83 -4.42 -9.10 -10.41
CA ARG A 83 -3.52 -8.24 -9.62
C ARG A 83 -3.07 -8.89 -8.33
N ALA A 84 -3.98 -9.54 -7.61
CA ALA A 84 -3.65 -10.23 -6.36
C ALA A 84 -2.56 -11.29 -6.57
N LYS A 85 -2.69 -12.11 -7.61
CA LYS A 85 -1.70 -13.12 -7.96
C LYS A 85 -0.34 -12.50 -8.28
N ARG A 86 -0.30 -11.45 -9.10
CA ARG A 86 0.95 -10.75 -9.45
C ARG A 86 1.61 -10.14 -8.22
N LEU A 87 0.83 -9.52 -7.35
CA LEU A 87 1.35 -8.93 -6.11
C LEU A 87 1.93 -9.99 -5.18
N SER A 88 1.25 -11.14 -5.02
CA SER A 88 1.72 -12.25 -4.18
C SER A 88 3.03 -12.88 -4.69
N GLU A 89 3.31 -12.76 -5.96
CA GLU A 89 4.54 -13.25 -6.60
C GLU A 89 5.70 -12.23 -6.56
N ASN A 90 5.44 -11.00 -6.13
CA ASN A 90 6.45 -9.96 -6.01
C ASN A 90 7.45 -10.32 -4.90
N THR A 91 8.74 -10.16 -5.18
CA THR A 91 9.81 -10.47 -4.21
C THR A 91 9.71 -9.69 -2.90
N ARG A 92 9.11 -8.50 -2.92
CA ARG A 92 8.87 -7.66 -1.73
C ARG A 92 7.47 -7.88 -1.13
N PHE A 93 6.67 -8.80 -1.67
CA PHE A 93 5.30 -9.01 -1.18
C PHE A 93 5.26 -9.27 0.33
N ARG A 94 6.13 -10.16 0.84
CA ARG A 94 6.14 -10.48 2.27
C ARG A 94 6.41 -9.25 3.14
N ALA A 95 7.38 -8.44 2.77
CA ALA A 95 7.68 -7.20 3.47
C ALA A 95 6.52 -6.19 3.37
N GLY A 96 5.93 -6.04 2.21
CA GLY A 96 4.76 -5.18 2.01
C GLY A 96 3.55 -5.62 2.83
N TYR A 97 3.28 -6.92 2.88
CA TYR A 97 2.23 -7.51 3.69
C TYR A 97 2.48 -7.31 5.19
N ASP A 98 3.67 -7.61 5.67
CA ASP A 98 4.04 -7.38 7.07
C ASP A 98 3.91 -5.90 7.45
N PHE A 99 4.18 -5.00 6.51
CA PHE A 99 4.02 -3.57 6.70
C PHE A 99 2.54 -3.16 6.82
N ILE A 100 1.64 -3.76 6.05
CA ILE A 100 0.19 -3.60 6.21
C ILE A 100 -0.24 -3.98 7.64
N LEU A 101 0.22 -5.13 8.13
CA LEU A 101 -0.09 -5.58 9.49
C LEU A 101 0.43 -4.61 10.54
N LEU A 102 1.64 -4.08 10.34
CA LEU A 102 2.23 -3.08 11.25
C LEU A 102 1.39 -1.80 11.30
N ARG A 103 0.93 -1.31 10.15
CA ARG A 103 0.06 -0.14 10.06
C ARG A 103 -1.26 -0.35 10.80
N GLU A 104 -1.87 -1.51 10.64
CA GLU A 104 -3.10 -1.86 11.35
C GLU A 104 -2.89 -1.94 12.87
N GLN A 105 -1.78 -2.53 13.30
CA GLN A 105 -1.39 -2.57 14.72
C GLN A 105 -1.15 -1.17 15.31
N ALA A 106 -0.68 -0.24 14.49
CA ALA A 106 -0.48 1.16 14.88
C ALA A 106 -1.81 1.97 14.89
N GLY A 107 -2.94 1.37 14.56
CA GLY A 107 -4.26 1.96 14.63
C GLY A 107 -4.80 2.48 13.30
N GLU A 108 -4.12 2.28 12.17
CA GLU A 108 -4.67 2.65 10.86
C GLU A 108 -5.83 1.71 10.48
N ASN A 109 -6.92 2.29 9.98
CA ASN A 109 -8.02 1.53 9.41
C ASN A 109 -7.78 1.29 7.92
N LEU A 110 -7.45 0.06 7.57
CA LEU A 110 -7.21 -0.37 6.18
C LEU A 110 -8.35 -1.25 5.65
N ASP A 111 -9.53 -1.16 6.24
CA ASP A 111 -10.75 -1.88 5.83
C ASP A 111 -10.57 -3.41 5.74
N GLY A 112 -9.84 -3.99 6.69
CA GLY A 112 -9.61 -5.44 6.77
C GLY A 112 -8.59 -5.98 5.77
N LEU A 113 -7.77 -5.12 5.19
CA LEU A 113 -6.79 -5.49 4.15
C LEU A 113 -5.79 -6.54 4.63
N GLY A 114 -5.28 -6.41 5.86
CA GLY A 114 -4.35 -7.37 6.44
C GLY A 114 -4.95 -8.77 6.57
N GLN A 115 -6.18 -8.87 7.06
CA GLN A 115 -6.90 -10.16 7.16
C GLN A 115 -7.19 -10.75 5.78
N TRP A 116 -7.56 -9.92 4.81
CA TRP A 116 -7.80 -10.38 3.43
C TRP A 116 -6.55 -11.04 2.85
N TRP A 117 -5.38 -10.41 2.97
CA TRP A 117 -4.12 -10.97 2.47
C TRP A 117 -3.65 -12.17 3.30
N THR A 118 -3.92 -12.20 4.58
CA THR A 118 -3.66 -13.38 5.42
C THR A 118 -4.43 -14.58 4.92
N THR A 119 -5.72 -14.43 4.72
CA THR A 119 -6.60 -15.49 4.18
C THR A 119 -6.19 -15.90 2.78
N TYR A 120 -5.88 -14.94 1.90
CA TYR A 120 -5.44 -15.21 0.54
C TYR A 120 -4.24 -16.16 0.46
N GLN A 121 -3.28 -16.02 1.37
CA GLN A 121 -2.09 -16.85 1.43
C GLN A 121 -2.37 -18.29 1.93
N GLU A 122 -3.47 -18.50 2.63
CA GLU A 122 -3.82 -19.76 3.28
C GLU A 122 -4.74 -20.65 2.43
N VAL A 123 -5.48 -20.08 1.48
CA VAL A 123 -6.45 -20.79 0.67
C VAL A 123 -5.84 -21.35 -0.61
N ASN A 124 -6.56 -22.29 -1.27
CA ASN A 124 -6.13 -22.88 -2.54
C ASN A 124 -6.26 -21.89 -3.73
N PRO A 125 -5.64 -22.19 -4.89
CA PRO A 125 -5.67 -21.28 -6.03
C PRO A 125 -7.07 -20.92 -6.55
N GLU A 126 -8.05 -21.82 -6.46
CA GLU A 126 -9.42 -21.55 -6.88
C GLU A 126 -10.10 -20.54 -5.97
N GLU A 127 -9.94 -20.70 -4.67
CA GLU A 127 -10.44 -19.76 -3.65
C GLU A 127 -9.72 -18.42 -3.73
N GLN A 128 -8.42 -18.41 -4.03
CA GLN A 128 -7.66 -17.18 -4.28
C GLN A 128 -8.25 -16.39 -5.44
N GLN A 129 -8.56 -17.05 -6.54
CA GLN A 129 -9.17 -16.40 -7.70
C GLN A 129 -10.57 -15.88 -7.37
N GLN A 130 -11.36 -16.63 -6.60
CA GLN A 130 -12.68 -16.19 -6.16
C GLN A 130 -12.61 -14.94 -5.28
N MET A 131 -11.66 -14.90 -4.34
CA MET A 131 -11.43 -13.73 -3.51
C MET A 131 -11.06 -12.50 -4.34
N ALA A 132 -10.19 -12.66 -5.33
CA ALA A 132 -9.80 -11.59 -6.23
C ALA A 132 -10.95 -11.09 -7.11
N ASP A 133 -11.78 -11.99 -7.63
CA ASP A 133 -12.96 -11.65 -8.43
C ASP A 133 -13.99 -10.88 -7.60
N ASP A 134 -14.23 -11.30 -6.37
CA ASP A 134 -15.15 -10.62 -5.46
C ASP A 134 -14.66 -9.22 -5.09
N ALA A 135 -13.37 -9.06 -4.85
CA ALA A 135 -12.76 -7.75 -4.62
C ALA A 135 -12.91 -6.82 -5.85
N GLY A 136 -12.76 -7.34 -7.05
CA GLY A 136 -12.95 -6.60 -8.30
C GLY A 136 -14.40 -6.16 -8.52
N LYS A 137 -15.37 -7.01 -8.20
CA LYS A 137 -16.80 -6.68 -8.28
C LYS A 137 -17.19 -5.58 -7.29
N ALA A 138 -16.67 -5.61 -6.07
CA ALA A 138 -16.93 -4.60 -5.05
C ALA A 138 -16.47 -3.21 -5.52
N VAL A 139 -15.31 -3.10 -6.16
CA VAL A 139 -14.80 -1.84 -6.72
C VAL A 139 -15.71 -1.33 -7.85
N LYS A 140 -16.14 -2.21 -8.76
CA LYS A 140 -17.05 -1.83 -9.87
C LYS A 140 -18.38 -1.32 -9.34
N LYS A 141 -18.93 -1.96 -8.30
CA LYS A 141 -20.19 -1.53 -7.67
C LYS A 141 -20.05 -0.14 -7.05
N ARG A 142 -18.96 0.13 -6.30
CA ARG A 142 -18.67 1.45 -5.73
C ARG A 142 -18.52 2.54 -6.80
N ARG A 143 -17.90 2.23 -7.94
CA ARG A 143 -17.77 3.17 -9.06
C ARG A 143 -19.11 3.51 -9.69
N ARG A 144 -20.01 2.53 -9.86
CA ARG A 144 -21.35 2.74 -10.41
C ARG A 144 -22.25 3.54 -9.48
N SER A 145 -22.16 3.35 -8.17
CA SER A 145 -22.94 4.11 -7.17
C SER A 145 -22.48 5.57 -7.04
N ARG A 146 -21.26 5.88 -7.48
CA ARG A 146 -20.71 7.25 -7.55
C ARG A 146 -20.84 7.85 -8.93
N GLY A 147 -21.90 7.52 -9.68
CA GLY A 147 -22.21 8.10 -10.99
C GLY A 147 -22.22 9.64 -10.96
N PRO A 148 -22.06 10.30 -12.12
CA PRO A 148 -21.90 11.74 -12.17
C PRO A 148 -23.10 12.45 -11.52
N ARG A 149 -22.81 13.27 -10.52
CA ARG A 149 -23.79 14.16 -9.88
C ARG A 149 -24.28 15.12 -10.99
N LYS A 150 -25.51 14.97 -11.45
CA LYS A 150 -26.12 15.92 -12.37
C LYS A 150 -26.01 17.31 -11.75
N LYS A 151 -25.23 18.20 -12.38
CA LYS A 151 -25.31 19.63 -12.07
C LYS A 151 -26.75 20.05 -12.30
N LYS A 152 -27.44 20.50 -11.26
CA LYS A 152 -28.65 21.28 -11.43
C LYS A 152 -28.24 22.55 -12.17
N VAL A 153 -28.66 22.68 -13.39
CA VAL A 153 -28.65 23.95 -14.07
C VAL A 153 -29.72 24.78 -13.37
N SER A 154 -29.31 25.81 -12.66
CA SER A 154 -30.24 26.84 -12.21
C SER A 154 -30.61 27.65 -13.47
N GLU A 155 -31.82 27.45 -13.94
CA GLU A 155 -32.45 28.42 -14.82
C GLU A 155 -32.87 29.61 -13.95
N ASP A 156 -32.26 30.75 -14.25
CA ASP A 156 -32.80 32.04 -13.89
C ASP A 156 -33.91 32.43 -14.87
#